data_dc82d77d26e8a6de20cb2c720d86d4c0
#
_entry.id   dc82d77d26e8a6de20cb2c720d86d4c0
#
_cell.length_a   1.000
_cell.length_b   1.000
_cell.length_c   1.000
_cell.angle_alpha   90.00
_cell.angle_beta   90.00
_cell.angle_gamma   90.00
#
_symmetry.space_group_name_H-M   'P 1'
#
loop_
_entity.id
_entity.type
_entity.pdbx_description
1 polymer ?
#
loop_
_entity_poly.entity_id
_entity_poly.type
_entity_poly.pdbx_seq_one_letter_code
_entity_poly.pdbx_strand_id
1 'polypeptide(L)'
;MRNRSASPTATAWNKVREGYRKRDIETTELVRAKTDLQKEEIKERNKLKKEQDDFQRTQSAFQKQQQNFQREQENLQRKLQSDISSQKEILNTLLHQIHNTNVGVEGSEQKTYDFFISHATEDKDSFVTPLAELLIKNGCNVWFDVFQLKVGDSLRKKIDEGLKSSKYGIVVLSRDFFRKNWTEYELNGLVAREMNGVKVILPIWHNVTRDEVLSFSPTLADKMALNSAIYSLQEMVAELKKLIE
;
A
#
# COMPACT_ATOMS: atom_id res chain seq x y z
N MET A 1 100.42 40.23 -25.21
CA MET A 1 100.19 39.60 -23.89
C MET A 1 99.11 38.56 -24.04
N ARG A 2 99.42 37.26 -23.97
CA ARG A 2 98.47 36.16 -24.10
C ARG A 2 97.85 35.90 -22.73
N ASN A 3 96.48 36.19 -22.48
CA ASN A 3 95.78 35.81 -21.30
C ASN A 3 95.62 34.26 -21.32
N ARG A 4 96.39 33.58 -20.48
CA ARG A 4 96.17 32.17 -20.15
C ARG A 4 94.96 32.10 -19.22
N SER A 5 93.79 31.67 -19.77
CA SER A 5 92.65 31.27 -18.96
C SER A 5 93.10 30.12 -18.05
N ALA A 6 93.05 30.30 -16.72
CA ALA A 6 93.37 29.24 -15.75
C ALA A 6 92.37 28.11 -15.91
N SER A 7 92.87 26.90 -16.09
CA SER A 7 92.05 25.69 -16.14
C SER A 7 91.32 25.53 -14.76
N PRO A 8 90.07 25.16 -14.73
CA PRO A 8 89.31 24.93 -13.47
C PRO A 8 90.02 23.91 -12.60
N THR A 9 90.19 24.20 -11.32
CA THR A 9 90.82 23.29 -10.32
C THR A 9 89.96 22.01 -10.22
N ALA A 10 90.62 20.90 -9.84
CA ALA A 10 89.93 19.62 -9.61
C ALA A 10 88.71 19.70 -8.70
N THR A 11 88.79 20.61 -7.72
CA THR A 11 87.72 20.94 -6.76
C THR A 11 86.47 21.55 -7.46
N ALA A 12 86.67 22.41 -8.46
CA ALA A 12 85.58 23.02 -9.25
C ALA A 12 84.85 21.96 -10.14
N TRP A 13 85.59 21.05 -10.74
CA TRP A 13 85.06 19.95 -11.49
C TRP A 13 84.28 18.97 -10.62
N ASN A 14 84.70 18.68 -9.39
CA ASN A 14 83.97 17.83 -8.48
C ASN A 14 82.65 18.47 -8.04
N LYS A 15 82.60 19.77 -7.76
CA LYS A 15 81.35 20.49 -7.47
C LYS A 15 80.34 20.46 -8.63
N VAL A 16 80.85 20.64 -9.84
CA VAL A 16 80.00 20.55 -11.06
C VAL A 16 79.43 19.13 -11.25
N ARG A 17 80.27 18.11 -11.04
CA ARG A 17 79.86 16.69 -11.14
C ARG A 17 78.83 16.33 -10.07
N GLU A 18 78.99 16.82 -8.87
CA GLU A 18 78.06 16.64 -7.76
C GLU A 18 76.68 17.34 -8.03
N GLY A 19 76.73 18.53 -8.62
CA GLY A 19 75.54 19.25 -9.07
C GLY A 19 74.76 18.51 -10.16
N TYR A 20 75.47 17.87 -11.11
CA TYR A 20 74.82 17.00 -12.12
C TYR A 20 74.18 15.75 -11.49
N ARG A 21 74.89 15.06 -10.58
CA ARG A 21 74.36 13.90 -9.89
C ARG A 21 73.10 14.23 -9.05
N LYS A 22 73.09 15.36 -8.31
CA LYS A 22 71.91 15.81 -7.60
C LYS A 22 70.73 16.05 -8.51
N ARG A 23 70.90 16.73 -9.64
CA ARG A 23 69.83 16.96 -10.62
C ARG A 23 69.32 15.67 -11.26
N ASP A 24 70.20 14.71 -11.55
CA ASP A 24 69.80 13.40 -12.07
C ASP A 24 68.97 12.61 -11.07
N ILE A 25 69.29 12.67 -9.78
CA ILE A 25 68.52 12.05 -8.71
C ILE A 25 67.16 12.71 -8.56
N GLU A 26 67.11 14.06 -8.49
CA GLU A 26 65.87 14.82 -8.42
C GLU A 26 64.93 14.58 -9.60
N THR A 27 65.49 14.54 -10.83
CA THR A 27 64.69 14.24 -12.03
C THR A 27 64.17 12.79 -12.02
N THR A 28 64.94 11.83 -11.55
CA THR A 28 64.53 10.43 -11.42
C THR A 28 63.43 10.26 -10.38
N GLU A 29 63.55 10.93 -9.25
CA GLU A 29 62.50 10.93 -8.17
C GLU A 29 61.21 11.58 -8.69
N LEU A 30 61.29 12.69 -9.41
CA LEU A 30 60.14 13.41 -9.97
C LEU A 30 59.41 12.53 -11.00
N VAL A 31 60.14 11.80 -11.86
CA VAL A 31 59.58 10.87 -12.81
C VAL A 31 58.88 9.70 -12.12
N ARG A 32 59.47 9.15 -11.06
CA ARG A 32 58.85 8.08 -10.27
C ARG A 32 57.57 8.59 -9.59
N ALA A 33 57.60 9.72 -8.93
CA ALA A 33 56.44 10.32 -8.28
C ALA A 33 55.29 10.56 -9.27
N LYS A 34 55.62 11.08 -10.49
CA LYS A 34 54.64 11.28 -11.56
C LYS A 34 54.04 9.98 -12.04
N THR A 35 54.87 8.95 -12.18
CA THR A 35 54.39 7.59 -12.61
C THR A 35 53.51 6.97 -11.56
N ASP A 36 53.81 7.12 -10.29
CA ASP A 36 53.00 6.56 -9.19
C ASP A 36 51.68 7.31 -9.05
N LEU A 37 51.66 8.64 -9.20
CA LEU A 37 50.43 9.44 -9.25
C LEU A 37 49.52 8.99 -10.45
N GLN A 38 50.10 8.79 -11.61
CA GLN A 38 49.33 8.29 -12.77
C GLN A 38 48.71 6.90 -12.51
N LYS A 39 49.42 6.02 -11.82
CA LYS A 39 48.91 4.69 -11.46
C LYS A 39 47.72 4.80 -10.47
N GLU A 40 47.82 5.70 -9.52
CA GLU A 40 46.73 5.96 -8.58
C GLU A 40 45.50 6.55 -9.27
N GLU A 41 45.67 7.54 -10.14
CA GLU A 41 44.58 8.11 -10.92
C GLU A 41 43.87 7.06 -11.79
N ILE A 42 44.62 6.16 -12.43
CA ILE A 42 44.07 5.06 -13.23
C ILE A 42 43.29 4.10 -12.35
N LYS A 43 43.80 3.76 -11.15
CA LYS A 43 43.16 2.87 -10.22
C LYS A 43 41.85 3.47 -9.70
N GLU A 44 41.84 4.75 -9.36
CA GLU A 44 40.67 5.46 -8.89
C GLU A 44 39.61 5.59 -9.99
N ARG A 45 40.03 5.91 -11.23
CA ARG A 45 39.12 5.93 -12.38
C ARG A 45 38.47 4.57 -12.66
N ASN A 46 39.24 3.48 -12.54
CA ASN A 46 38.75 2.13 -12.77
C ASN A 46 37.75 1.73 -11.64
N LYS A 47 38.01 2.16 -10.40
CA LYS A 47 37.11 1.96 -9.27
C LYS A 47 35.77 2.68 -9.49
N LEU A 48 35.83 3.96 -9.85
CA LEU A 48 34.66 4.78 -10.15
C LEU A 48 33.81 4.17 -11.29
N LYS A 49 34.49 3.73 -12.35
CA LYS A 49 33.81 3.07 -13.48
C LYS A 49 33.09 1.79 -13.04
N LYS A 50 33.72 0.97 -12.20
CA LYS A 50 33.10 -0.25 -11.67
C LYS A 50 31.87 0.07 -10.81
N GLU A 51 31.96 1.06 -9.93
CA GLU A 51 30.84 1.53 -9.11
C GLU A 51 29.68 2.04 -9.97
N GLN A 52 29.99 2.75 -11.05
CA GLN A 52 29.01 3.24 -12.02
C GLN A 52 28.30 2.10 -12.77
N ASP A 53 29.07 1.10 -13.21
CA ASP A 53 28.53 -0.09 -13.89
C ASP A 53 27.65 -0.92 -12.94
N ASP A 54 28.04 -1.09 -11.68
CA ASP A 54 27.29 -1.81 -10.66
C ASP A 54 25.99 -1.07 -10.31
N PHE A 55 26.03 0.27 -10.21
CA PHE A 55 24.85 1.10 -10.02
C PHE A 55 23.86 0.97 -11.19
N GLN A 56 24.34 1.03 -12.44
CA GLN A 56 23.49 0.87 -13.61
C GLN A 56 22.86 -0.53 -13.68
N ARG A 57 23.60 -1.58 -13.31
CA ARG A 57 23.07 -2.95 -13.23
C ARG A 57 21.97 -3.06 -12.17
N THR A 58 22.18 -2.48 -11.01
CA THR A 58 21.20 -2.49 -9.93
C THR A 58 19.94 -1.74 -10.35
N GLN A 59 20.08 -0.58 -10.97
CA GLN A 59 18.96 0.23 -11.46
C GLN A 59 18.14 -0.51 -12.53
N SER A 60 18.81 -1.15 -13.48
CA SER A 60 18.13 -1.92 -14.53
C SER A 60 17.46 -3.18 -13.99
N ALA A 61 18.05 -3.85 -12.98
CA ALA A 61 17.44 -4.98 -12.31
C ALA A 61 16.16 -4.56 -11.55
N PHE A 62 16.20 -3.42 -10.85
CA PHE A 62 15.05 -2.86 -10.15
C PHE A 62 13.91 -2.49 -11.12
N GLN A 63 14.21 -1.82 -12.24
CA GLN A 63 13.23 -1.52 -13.28
C GLN A 63 12.57 -2.79 -13.83
N LYS A 64 13.38 -3.82 -14.10
CA LYS A 64 12.86 -5.10 -14.58
C LYS A 64 11.96 -5.78 -13.57
N GLN A 65 12.29 -5.69 -12.29
CA GLN A 65 11.46 -6.22 -11.20
C GLN A 65 10.12 -5.48 -11.12
N GLN A 66 10.13 -4.15 -11.21
CA GLN A 66 8.89 -3.35 -11.25
C GLN A 66 8.01 -3.71 -12.45
N GLN A 67 8.59 -3.86 -13.64
CA GLN A 67 7.84 -4.26 -14.83
C GLN A 67 7.23 -5.66 -14.70
N ASN A 68 7.97 -6.61 -14.13
CA ASN A 68 7.46 -7.95 -13.88
C ASN A 68 6.30 -7.92 -12.89
N PHE A 69 6.40 -7.16 -11.82
CA PHE A 69 5.34 -6.98 -10.83
C PHE A 69 4.08 -6.37 -11.46
N GLN A 70 4.23 -5.32 -12.27
CA GLN A 70 3.09 -4.75 -13.02
C GLN A 70 2.42 -5.76 -13.94
N ARG A 71 3.21 -6.54 -14.70
CA ARG A 71 2.67 -7.59 -15.57
C ARG A 71 1.93 -8.68 -14.81
N GLU A 72 2.42 -9.05 -13.65
CA GLU A 72 1.77 -10.03 -12.79
C GLU A 72 0.44 -9.50 -12.25
N GLN A 73 0.38 -8.25 -11.82
CA GLN A 73 -0.85 -7.57 -11.42
C GLN A 73 -1.88 -7.50 -12.56
N GLU A 74 -1.46 -7.10 -13.76
CA GLU A 74 -2.32 -7.05 -14.94
C GLU A 74 -2.86 -8.44 -15.33
N ASN A 75 -2.02 -9.47 -15.25
CA ASN A 75 -2.43 -10.83 -15.54
C ASN A 75 -3.44 -11.36 -14.51
N LEU A 76 -3.22 -11.07 -13.23
CA LEU A 76 -4.14 -11.42 -12.16
C LEU A 76 -5.49 -10.72 -12.34
N GLN A 77 -5.46 -9.44 -12.68
CA GLN A 77 -6.67 -8.64 -12.92
C GLN A 77 -7.45 -9.15 -14.14
N ARG A 78 -6.78 -9.52 -15.24
CA ARG A 78 -7.42 -10.14 -16.42
C ARG A 78 -8.04 -11.50 -16.09
N LYS A 79 -7.34 -12.31 -15.28
CA LYS A 79 -7.86 -13.62 -14.86
C LYS A 79 -9.11 -13.46 -13.99
N LEU A 80 -9.08 -12.54 -13.03
CA LEU A 80 -10.22 -12.22 -12.18
C LEU A 80 -11.42 -11.73 -13.00
N GLN A 81 -11.18 -10.88 -13.98
CA GLN A 81 -12.22 -10.35 -14.87
C GLN A 81 -12.84 -11.45 -15.78
N SER A 82 -12.00 -12.38 -16.25
CA SER A 82 -12.45 -13.57 -16.98
C SER A 82 -13.32 -14.48 -16.12
N ASP A 83 -12.91 -14.75 -14.89
CA ASP A 83 -13.66 -15.60 -13.95
C ASP A 83 -15.01 -14.98 -13.57
N ILE A 84 -15.06 -13.65 -13.34
CA ILE A 84 -16.29 -12.90 -13.11
C ILE A 84 -17.23 -12.99 -14.33
N SER A 85 -16.69 -12.83 -15.53
CA SER A 85 -17.48 -12.91 -16.77
C SER A 85 -18.08 -14.30 -16.96
N SER A 86 -17.30 -15.34 -16.71
CA SER A 86 -17.76 -16.73 -16.79
C SER A 86 -18.85 -17.05 -15.75
N GLN A 87 -18.68 -16.58 -14.52
CA GLN A 87 -19.69 -16.73 -13.47
C GLN A 87 -20.99 -15.98 -13.81
N LYS A 88 -20.88 -14.79 -14.41
CA LYS A 88 -22.05 -14.01 -14.86
C LYS A 88 -22.81 -14.72 -15.98
N GLU A 89 -22.11 -15.37 -16.88
CA GLU A 89 -22.71 -16.14 -17.98
C GLU A 89 -23.43 -17.39 -17.47
N ILE A 90 -22.82 -18.11 -16.50
CA ILE A 90 -23.46 -19.25 -15.80
C ILE A 90 -24.72 -18.78 -15.06
N LEU A 91 -24.63 -17.65 -14.34
CA LEU A 91 -25.77 -17.09 -13.62
C LEU A 91 -26.90 -16.69 -14.57
N ASN A 92 -26.62 -16.06 -15.70
CA ASN A 92 -27.60 -15.69 -16.71
C ASN A 92 -28.25 -16.94 -17.32
N THR A 93 -27.48 -18.00 -17.58
CA THR A 93 -28.00 -19.28 -18.08
C THR A 93 -28.94 -19.94 -17.07
N LEU A 94 -28.57 -19.94 -15.78
CA LEU A 94 -29.41 -20.43 -14.69
C LEU A 94 -30.69 -19.60 -14.53
N LEU A 95 -30.61 -18.27 -14.62
CA LEU A 95 -31.79 -17.39 -14.59
C LEU A 95 -32.73 -17.62 -15.79
N HIS A 96 -32.19 -17.85 -16.98
CA HIS A 96 -32.98 -18.23 -18.15
C HIS A 96 -33.64 -19.61 -18.00
N GLN A 97 -32.98 -20.60 -17.41
CA GLN A 97 -33.57 -21.91 -17.11
C GLN A 97 -34.67 -21.81 -16.06
N ILE A 98 -34.52 -20.98 -15.02
CA ILE A 98 -35.55 -20.72 -14.00
C ILE A 98 -36.77 -19.99 -14.59
N HIS A 99 -36.55 -19.07 -15.54
CA HIS A 99 -37.65 -18.36 -16.23
C HIS A 99 -38.47 -19.27 -17.16
N ASN A 100 -37.85 -20.31 -17.72
CA ASN A 100 -38.51 -21.28 -18.59
C ASN A 100 -39.16 -22.45 -17.84
N THR A 101 -38.80 -22.69 -16.59
CA THR A 101 -39.53 -23.58 -15.69
C THR A 101 -40.42 -22.69 -14.84
N ASN A 102 -41.70 -22.65 -15.17
CA ASN A 102 -42.79 -21.97 -14.46
C ASN A 102 -42.97 -22.58 -13.05
N VAL A 103 -41.93 -22.50 -12.22
CA VAL A 103 -41.97 -22.79 -10.79
C VAL A 103 -41.91 -21.43 -10.11
N GLY A 104 -43.04 -20.98 -9.58
CA GLY A 104 -43.16 -19.79 -8.77
C GLY A 104 -42.11 -19.82 -7.65
N VAL A 105 -41.06 -19.03 -7.79
CA VAL A 105 -40.25 -18.63 -6.68
C VAL A 105 -40.92 -17.43 -6.03
N GLU A 106 -41.91 -17.75 -5.20
CA GLU A 106 -42.27 -16.87 -4.08
C GLU A 106 -41.03 -16.75 -3.19
N GLY A 107 -40.46 -15.56 -3.08
CA GLY A 107 -39.37 -15.30 -2.15
C GLY A 107 -38.38 -14.29 -2.65
N SER A 108 -38.77 -13.10 -3.13
CA SER A 108 -38.04 -11.92 -2.77
C SER A 108 -38.30 -11.73 -1.27
N GLU A 109 -37.44 -12.28 -0.41
CA GLU A 109 -37.46 -11.95 1.02
C GLU A 109 -37.42 -10.43 1.10
N GLN A 110 -38.57 -9.85 1.43
CA GLN A 110 -38.72 -8.41 1.55
C GLN A 110 -37.81 -8.00 2.73
N LYS A 111 -36.70 -7.34 2.41
CA LYS A 111 -35.74 -6.94 3.42
C LYS A 111 -36.44 -6.06 4.45
N THR A 112 -36.50 -6.55 5.68
CA THR A 112 -37.30 -5.97 6.76
C THR A 112 -36.64 -4.71 7.34
N TYR A 113 -35.29 -4.63 7.24
CA TYR A 113 -34.51 -3.54 7.78
C TYR A 113 -33.82 -2.74 6.69
N ASP A 114 -33.67 -1.42 6.92
CA ASP A 114 -32.87 -0.57 6.07
C ASP A 114 -31.40 -0.78 6.37
N PHE A 115 -31.04 -0.86 7.66
CA PHE A 115 -29.67 -1.02 8.12
C PHE A 115 -29.56 -2.11 9.18
N PHE A 116 -28.47 -2.89 9.13
CA PHE A 116 -27.93 -3.54 10.31
C PHE A 116 -26.62 -2.85 10.74
N ILE A 117 -26.27 -2.88 12.02
CA ILE A 117 -25.05 -2.24 12.54
C ILE A 117 -24.18 -3.30 13.20
N SER A 118 -23.05 -3.63 12.56
CA SER A 118 -22.03 -4.51 13.10
C SER A 118 -20.97 -3.69 13.83
N HIS A 119 -20.67 -4.06 15.07
CA HIS A 119 -19.81 -3.26 15.96
C HIS A 119 -19.10 -4.13 16.99
N ALA A 120 -17.99 -3.66 17.55
CA ALA A 120 -17.40 -4.27 18.73
C ALA A 120 -18.32 -4.03 19.94
N THR A 121 -18.39 -5.01 20.82
CA THR A 121 -19.26 -4.93 22.04
C THR A 121 -19.00 -3.67 22.85
N GLU A 122 -17.75 -3.23 22.87
CA GLU A 122 -17.26 -2.06 23.62
C GLU A 122 -17.80 -0.73 23.08
N ASP A 123 -18.17 -0.68 21.81
CA ASP A 123 -18.68 0.53 21.14
C ASP A 123 -20.21 0.69 21.30
N LYS A 124 -20.91 -0.31 21.84
CA LYS A 124 -22.36 -0.37 21.84
C LYS A 124 -22.99 0.85 22.50
N ASP A 125 -22.69 1.07 23.77
CA ASP A 125 -23.41 2.06 24.59
C ASP A 125 -22.94 3.49 24.28
N SER A 126 -21.67 3.66 23.95
CA SER A 126 -21.06 4.97 23.73
C SER A 126 -21.36 5.57 22.37
N PHE A 127 -21.58 4.75 21.33
CA PHE A 127 -21.72 5.22 19.96
C PHE A 127 -22.87 4.56 19.19
N VAL A 128 -22.98 3.23 19.24
CA VAL A 128 -23.91 2.50 18.35
C VAL A 128 -25.35 2.69 18.76
N THR A 129 -25.66 2.59 20.05
CA THR A 129 -27.02 2.81 20.57
C THR A 129 -27.52 4.23 20.25
N PRO A 130 -26.77 5.32 20.53
CA PRO A 130 -27.17 6.67 20.12
C PRO A 130 -27.38 6.83 18.61
N LEU A 131 -26.52 6.23 17.79
CA LEU A 131 -26.67 6.26 16.33
C LEU A 131 -27.94 5.52 15.87
N ALA A 132 -28.17 4.32 16.39
CA ALA A 132 -29.32 3.51 16.04
C ALA A 132 -30.65 4.18 16.45
N GLU A 133 -30.71 4.70 17.66
CA GLU A 133 -31.89 5.45 18.16
C GLU A 133 -32.19 6.67 17.28
N LEU A 134 -31.15 7.38 16.87
CA LEU A 134 -31.32 8.55 16.01
C LEU A 134 -31.77 8.16 14.60
N LEU A 135 -31.27 7.07 14.03
CA LEU A 135 -31.75 6.50 12.76
C LEU A 135 -33.22 6.09 12.84
N ILE A 136 -33.60 5.39 13.90
CA ILE A 136 -35.01 4.97 14.16
C ILE A 136 -35.92 6.20 14.31
N LYS A 137 -35.48 7.20 15.05
CA LYS A 137 -36.22 8.46 15.20
C LYS A 137 -36.44 9.19 13.87
N ASN A 138 -35.54 9.01 12.90
CA ASN A 138 -35.63 9.57 11.56
C ASN A 138 -36.34 8.63 10.55
N GLY A 139 -37.01 7.59 11.02
CA GLY A 139 -37.88 6.70 10.22
C GLY A 139 -37.16 5.54 9.55
N CYS A 140 -35.91 5.25 9.92
CA CYS A 140 -35.19 4.07 9.41
C CYS A 140 -35.48 2.83 10.24
N ASN A 141 -35.61 1.67 9.60
CA ASN A 141 -35.68 0.38 10.28
C ASN A 141 -34.25 -0.15 10.52
N VAL A 142 -33.85 -0.26 11.80
CA VAL A 142 -32.47 -0.61 12.16
C VAL A 142 -32.42 -1.86 13.03
N TRP A 143 -31.51 -2.76 12.68
CA TRP A 143 -31.22 -3.96 13.43
C TRP A 143 -29.78 -3.93 13.95
N PHE A 144 -29.55 -3.84 15.26
CA PHE A 144 -28.20 -3.65 15.82
C PHE A 144 -27.85 -4.52 17.04
N ASP A 145 -28.83 -4.94 17.86
CA ASP A 145 -28.57 -5.64 19.12
C ASP A 145 -27.85 -6.98 18.97
N VAL A 146 -28.09 -7.70 17.86
CA VAL A 146 -27.55 -9.05 17.62
C VAL A 146 -26.18 -9.04 16.98
N PHE A 147 -25.74 -7.89 16.41
CA PHE A 147 -24.52 -7.81 15.61
C PHE A 147 -23.29 -7.32 16.40
N GLN A 148 -23.27 -7.58 17.70
CA GLN A 148 -22.09 -7.38 18.53
C GLN A 148 -21.01 -8.40 18.15
N LEU A 149 -19.82 -7.90 17.86
CA LEU A 149 -18.67 -8.70 17.51
C LEU A 149 -17.84 -8.99 18.76
N LYS A 150 -17.59 -10.27 19.02
CA LYS A 150 -16.74 -10.77 20.11
C LYS A 150 -15.47 -11.40 19.54
N VAL A 151 -14.47 -11.55 20.38
CA VAL A 151 -13.26 -12.30 20.01
C VAL A 151 -13.63 -13.73 19.66
N GLY A 152 -13.21 -14.20 18.46
CA GLY A 152 -13.53 -15.55 17.96
C GLY A 152 -14.79 -15.66 17.11
N ASP A 153 -15.59 -14.59 16.99
CA ASP A 153 -16.69 -14.56 16.03
C ASP A 153 -16.16 -14.55 14.58
N SER A 154 -16.93 -15.06 13.64
CA SER A 154 -16.68 -14.86 12.21
C SER A 154 -17.37 -13.58 11.74
N LEU A 155 -16.57 -12.59 11.38
CA LEU A 155 -17.05 -11.32 10.82
C LEU A 155 -17.90 -11.57 9.57
N ARG A 156 -17.43 -12.43 8.70
CA ARG A 156 -18.13 -12.78 7.45
C ARG A 156 -19.53 -13.35 7.71
N LYS A 157 -19.65 -14.32 8.62
CA LYS A 157 -20.96 -14.92 8.96
C LYS A 157 -21.92 -13.88 9.49
N LYS A 158 -21.45 -13.00 10.39
CA LYS A 158 -22.27 -11.92 10.97
C LYS A 158 -22.75 -10.94 9.89
N ILE A 159 -21.87 -10.54 8.99
CA ILE A 159 -22.23 -9.65 7.87
C ILE A 159 -23.21 -10.35 6.91
N ASP A 160 -23.00 -11.64 6.59
CA ASP A 160 -23.91 -12.41 5.74
C ASP A 160 -25.30 -12.52 6.34
N GLU A 161 -25.37 -12.75 7.64
CA GLU A 161 -26.65 -12.81 8.39
C GLU A 161 -27.37 -11.46 8.34
N GLY A 162 -26.67 -10.36 8.61
CA GLY A 162 -27.24 -9.01 8.57
C GLY A 162 -27.77 -8.64 7.17
N LEU A 163 -27.03 -8.96 6.12
CA LEU A 163 -27.40 -8.64 4.74
C LEU A 163 -28.58 -9.47 4.21
N LYS A 164 -28.91 -10.62 4.83
CA LYS A 164 -30.12 -11.36 4.45
C LYS A 164 -31.38 -10.55 4.69
N SER A 165 -31.46 -9.85 5.80
CA SER A 165 -32.66 -9.15 6.25
C SER A 165 -32.57 -7.62 6.15
N SER A 166 -31.43 -7.05 5.77
CA SER A 166 -31.21 -5.60 5.71
C SER A 166 -30.73 -5.16 4.33
N LYS A 167 -31.10 -3.94 3.91
CA LYS A 167 -30.64 -3.36 2.64
C LYS A 167 -29.15 -3.04 2.69
N TYR A 168 -28.69 -2.48 3.79
CA TYR A 168 -27.32 -2.02 4.00
C TYR A 168 -26.75 -2.51 5.34
N GLY A 169 -25.45 -2.71 5.41
CA GLY A 169 -24.70 -3.01 6.62
C GLY A 169 -23.78 -1.88 7.02
N ILE A 170 -24.01 -1.28 8.16
CA ILE A 170 -23.09 -0.34 8.78
C ILE A 170 -22.05 -1.14 9.56
N VAL A 171 -20.76 -0.90 9.32
CA VAL A 171 -19.67 -1.54 10.06
C VAL A 171 -18.85 -0.47 10.78
N VAL A 172 -18.90 -0.50 12.11
CA VAL A 172 -18.16 0.45 12.96
C VAL A 172 -16.73 -0.03 13.12
N LEU A 173 -15.82 0.70 12.53
CA LEU A 173 -14.37 0.46 12.61
C LEU A 173 -13.81 1.33 13.75
N SER A 174 -13.47 0.68 14.86
CA SER A 174 -12.90 1.28 16.07
C SER A 174 -11.62 0.59 16.47
N ARG A 175 -10.90 1.12 17.47
CA ARG A 175 -9.75 0.43 18.06
C ARG A 175 -10.15 -0.92 18.66
N ASP A 176 -11.34 -1.03 19.23
CA ASP A 176 -11.85 -2.28 19.79
C ASP A 176 -12.24 -3.28 18.70
N PHE A 177 -12.77 -2.80 17.58
CA PHE A 177 -12.94 -3.63 16.38
C PHE A 177 -11.59 -4.19 15.89
N PHE A 178 -10.54 -3.37 15.82
CA PHE A 178 -9.21 -3.81 15.36
C PHE A 178 -8.57 -4.85 16.29
N ARG A 179 -8.87 -4.82 17.59
CA ARG A 179 -8.38 -5.80 18.58
C ARG A 179 -9.00 -7.19 18.47
N LYS A 180 -10.06 -7.36 17.67
CA LYS A 180 -10.76 -8.67 17.54
C LYS A 180 -10.00 -9.67 16.66
N ASN A 181 -8.83 -9.33 16.10
CA ASN A 181 -7.95 -10.22 15.31
C ASN A 181 -8.64 -10.88 14.10
N TRP A 182 -9.31 -10.07 13.29
CA TRP A 182 -9.90 -10.54 12.04
C TRP A 182 -8.84 -11.04 11.07
N THR A 183 -9.16 -12.14 10.37
CA THR A 183 -8.29 -12.62 9.31
C THR A 183 -8.32 -11.69 8.10
N GLU A 184 -7.24 -11.65 7.33
CA GLU A 184 -7.18 -10.91 6.08
C GLU A 184 -8.29 -11.34 5.10
N TYR A 185 -8.64 -12.62 5.10
CA TYR A 185 -9.74 -13.17 4.33
C TYR A 185 -11.11 -12.57 4.71
N GLU A 186 -11.38 -12.37 6.01
CA GLU A 186 -12.63 -11.77 6.47
C GLU A 186 -12.72 -10.30 6.12
N LEU A 187 -11.62 -9.55 6.26
CA LEU A 187 -11.54 -8.13 5.85
C LEU A 187 -11.71 -7.96 4.35
N ASN A 188 -11.05 -8.80 3.55
CA ASN A 188 -11.20 -8.81 2.10
C ASN A 188 -12.63 -9.16 1.68
N GLY A 189 -13.31 -10.00 2.46
CA GLY A 189 -14.74 -10.33 2.25
C GLY A 189 -15.66 -9.12 2.42
N LEU A 190 -15.38 -8.19 3.34
CA LEU A 190 -16.10 -6.91 3.47
C LEU A 190 -15.93 -6.05 2.21
N VAL A 191 -14.69 -5.94 1.72
CA VAL A 191 -14.34 -5.11 0.58
C VAL A 191 -14.92 -5.67 -0.73
N ALA A 192 -14.86 -6.98 -0.92
CA ALA A 192 -15.35 -7.63 -2.14
C ALA A 192 -16.86 -7.41 -2.39
N ARG A 193 -17.67 -7.27 -1.34
CA ARG A 193 -19.11 -7.00 -1.45
C ARG A 193 -19.41 -5.59 -1.95
N GLU A 194 -18.51 -4.65 -1.77
CA GLU A 194 -18.61 -3.31 -2.33
C GLU A 194 -18.17 -3.26 -3.81
N MET A 195 -17.32 -4.20 -4.25
CA MET A 195 -16.77 -4.24 -5.61
C MET A 195 -17.78 -4.68 -6.68
N ASN A 196 -18.88 -5.35 -6.31
CA ASN A 196 -19.93 -5.78 -7.24
C ASN A 196 -20.89 -4.65 -7.67
N GLY A 197 -20.53 -3.39 -7.45
CA GLY A 197 -21.32 -2.22 -7.85
C GLY A 197 -22.51 -1.92 -6.94
N VAL A 198 -22.78 -2.75 -5.95
CA VAL A 198 -23.82 -2.54 -4.94
C VAL A 198 -23.11 -2.20 -3.63
N LYS A 199 -23.13 -0.92 -3.27
CA LYS A 199 -22.60 -0.46 -1.97
C LYS A 199 -23.55 -0.94 -0.86
N VAL A 200 -23.34 -2.15 -0.39
CA VAL A 200 -24.14 -2.71 0.70
C VAL A 200 -23.46 -2.58 2.07
N ILE A 201 -22.15 -2.34 2.11
CA ILE A 201 -21.39 -2.14 3.34
C ILE A 201 -20.95 -0.68 3.44
N LEU A 202 -21.29 -0.06 4.57
CA LEU A 202 -21.07 1.35 4.88
C LEU A 202 -20.14 1.46 6.10
N PRO A 203 -18.84 1.66 5.92
CA PRO A 203 -17.92 1.77 7.05
C PRO A 203 -18.08 3.12 7.76
N ILE A 204 -18.05 3.08 9.10
CA ILE A 204 -17.95 4.26 9.96
C ILE A 204 -16.65 4.15 10.76
N TRP A 205 -15.79 5.15 10.67
CA TRP A 205 -14.59 5.26 11.49
C TRP A 205 -14.96 5.93 12.82
N HIS A 206 -14.83 5.18 13.91
CA HIS A 206 -15.15 5.67 15.25
C HIS A 206 -13.89 5.81 16.10
N ASN A 207 -13.54 7.05 16.46
CA ASN A 207 -12.36 7.39 17.27
C ASN A 207 -11.04 6.78 16.74
N VAL A 208 -10.90 6.66 15.44
CA VAL A 208 -9.69 6.17 14.74
C VAL A 208 -9.25 7.15 13.67
N THR A 209 -7.93 7.23 13.48
CA THR A 209 -7.30 8.01 12.43
C THR A 209 -7.18 7.20 11.14
N ARG A 210 -6.94 7.91 10.01
CA ARG A 210 -6.67 7.23 8.73
C ARG A 210 -5.44 6.31 8.82
N ASP A 211 -4.41 6.72 9.54
CA ASP A 211 -3.18 5.93 9.70
C ASP A 211 -3.40 4.66 10.51
N GLU A 212 -4.27 4.69 11.53
CA GLU A 212 -4.67 3.50 12.29
C GLU A 212 -5.44 2.52 11.39
N VAL A 213 -6.40 3.02 10.58
CA VAL A 213 -7.14 2.18 9.62
C VAL A 213 -6.21 1.64 8.54
N LEU A 214 -5.29 2.45 8.01
CA LEU A 214 -4.30 2.04 7.00
C LEU A 214 -3.36 0.94 7.52
N SER A 215 -2.91 1.09 8.76
CA SER A 215 -2.05 0.09 9.43
C SER A 215 -2.79 -1.23 9.69
N PHE A 216 -4.10 -1.17 9.90
CA PHE A 216 -4.94 -2.34 10.13
C PHE A 216 -5.31 -3.03 8.80
N SER A 217 -5.79 -2.28 7.82
CA SER A 217 -6.16 -2.76 6.49
C SER A 217 -6.09 -1.65 5.44
N PRO A 218 -5.09 -1.67 4.55
CA PRO A 218 -4.97 -0.72 3.46
C PRO A 218 -6.23 -0.65 2.59
N THR A 219 -6.87 -1.79 2.32
CA THR A 219 -8.08 -1.88 1.52
C THR A 219 -9.30 -1.20 2.16
N LEU A 220 -9.40 -1.20 3.49
CA LEU A 220 -10.44 -0.46 4.21
C LEU A 220 -10.16 1.03 4.30
N ALA A 221 -8.89 1.43 4.36
CA ALA A 221 -8.49 2.84 4.40
C ALA A 221 -8.78 3.59 3.10
N ASP A 222 -8.82 2.89 1.97
CA ASP A 222 -9.13 3.47 0.64
C ASP A 222 -10.65 3.63 0.40
N LYS A 223 -11.48 3.17 1.33
CA LYS A 223 -12.93 3.27 1.21
C LYS A 223 -13.45 4.60 1.76
N MET A 224 -14.47 5.14 1.07
CA MET A 224 -15.23 6.26 1.64
C MET A 224 -15.96 5.78 2.90
N ALA A 225 -15.69 6.44 4.03
CA ALA A 225 -16.28 6.15 5.31
C ALA A 225 -16.75 7.44 5.97
N LEU A 226 -17.84 7.35 6.73
CA LEU A 226 -18.20 8.42 7.66
C LEU A 226 -17.24 8.37 8.85
N ASN A 227 -16.78 9.53 9.32
CA ASN A 227 -15.83 9.60 10.42
C ASN A 227 -16.42 10.39 11.59
N SER A 228 -16.52 9.76 12.77
CA SER A 228 -17.09 10.37 13.97
C SER A 228 -16.29 11.56 14.53
N ALA A 229 -15.05 11.75 14.08
CA ALA A 229 -14.27 12.94 14.40
C ALA A 229 -14.63 14.16 13.51
N ILE A 230 -15.28 13.92 12.37
CA ILE A 230 -15.64 14.95 11.39
C ILE A 230 -17.14 15.24 11.38
N TYR A 231 -17.96 14.19 11.46
CA TYR A 231 -19.41 14.25 11.36
C TYR A 231 -20.05 14.03 12.73
N SER A 232 -20.98 14.87 13.12
CA SER A 232 -21.89 14.60 14.24
C SER A 232 -22.83 13.42 13.92
N LEU A 233 -23.47 12.83 14.93
CA LEU A 233 -24.43 11.75 14.71
C LEU A 233 -25.59 12.18 13.81
N GLN A 234 -26.06 13.43 13.94
CA GLN A 234 -27.12 14.01 13.08
C GLN A 234 -26.71 14.06 11.60
N GLU A 235 -25.50 14.50 11.34
CA GLU A 235 -24.97 14.57 9.97
C GLU A 235 -24.76 13.17 9.38
N MET A 236 -24.26 12.20 10.19
CA MET A 236 -24.14 10.80 9.76
C MET A 236 -25.51 10.22 9.41
N VAL A 237 -26.52 10.42 10.23
CA VAL A 237 -27.89 9.97 9.98
C VAL A 237 -28.44 10.59 8.69
N ALA A 238 -28.21 11.88 8.45
CA ALA A 238 -28.64 12.55 7.22
C ALA A 238 -27.99 11.95 5.99
N GLU A 239 -26.69 11.62 6.03
CA GLU A 239 -25.99 10.96 4.91
C GLU A 239 -26.48 9.51 4.69
N LEU A 240 -26.68 8.75 5.76
CA LEU A 240 -27.17 7.38 5.66
C LEU A 240 -28.60 7.31 5.12
N LYS A 241 -29.45 8.27 5.50
CA LYS A 241 -30.84 8.34 5.08
C LYS A 241 -31.00 8.53 3.58
N LYS A 242 -30.12 9.30 2.93
CA LYS A 242 -30.10 9.50 1.46
C LYS A 242 -29.99 8.19 0.66
N LEU A 243 -29.52 7.11 1.30
CA LEU A 243 -29.35 5.79 0.65
C LEU A 243 -30.65 5.01 0.56
N ILE A 244 -31.68 5.37 1.34
CA ILE A 244 -32.95 4.66 1.42
C ILE A 244 -34.13 5.47 0.87
N GLU A 245 -33.91 6.77 0.61
CA GLU A 245 -34.85 7.66 -0.10
C GLU A 245 -34.74 7.46 -1.61
#